data_d3277877b0b5be87108a736c8ae45a95
#
_entry.id   d3277877b0b5be87108a736c8ae45a95
#
_cell.length_a   1.000
_cell.length_b   1.000
_cell.length_c   1.000
_cell.angle_alpha   90.00
_cell.angle_beta   90.00
_cell.angle_gamma   90.00
#
_symmetry.space_group_name_H-M   'P 1'
#
loop_
_entity.id
_entity.type
_entity.pdbx_description
1 polymer ?
#
loop_
_entity_poly.entity_id
_entity_poly.type
_entity_poly.pdbx_seq_one_letter_code
_entity_poly.pdbx_strand_id
1 'polypeptide(L)' 'MKSSAILKEMNELKEAWRRQSFKYTNEQQKRYDELLLLRRARVKEMLSEDK' A
#
# COMPACT_ATOMS: atom_id res chain seq x y z
N MET A 1 1.67 -12.41 -3.46
CA MET A 1 2.52 -11.21 -3.59
C MET A 1 3.38 -11.04 -2.35
N LYS A 2 4.65 -10.76 -2.53
CA LYS A 2 5.55 -10.57 -1.39
C LYS A 2 5.36 -9.20 -0.76
N SER A 3 5.49 -9.12 0.55
CA SER A 3 5.33 -7.85 1.26
C SER A 3 6.33 -6.79 0.80
N SER A 4 7.53 -7.19 0.39
CA SER A 4 8.52 -6.24 -0.13
C SER A 4 8.05 -5.58 -1.42
N ALA A 5 7.33 -6.31 -2.27
CA ALA A 5 6.77 -5.74 -3.49
C ALA A 5 5.69 -4.71 -3.18
N ILE A 6 4.88 -4.98 -2.17
CA ILE A 6 3.84 -4.04 -1.73
C ILE A 6 4.48 -2.75 -1.22
N LEU A 7 5.49 -2.88 -0.37
CA LEU A 7 6.19 -1.71 0.18
C LEU A 7 6.87 -0.90 -0.91
N LYS A 8 7.49 -1.57 -1.88
CA LYS A 8 8.14 -0.89 -2.99
C LYS A 8 7.13 -0.06 -3.79
N GLU A 9 6.00 -0.65 -4.10
CA GLU A 9 4.96 0.04 -4.85
C GLU A 9 4.40 1.23 -4.07
N MET A 10 4.20 1.07 -2.78
CA MET A 10 3.75 2.17 -1.91
C MET A 10 4.76 3.31 -1.89
N ASN A 11 6.04 2.99 -1.86
CA ASN A 11 7.08 4.02 -1.90
C ASN A 11 7.08 4.78 -3.23
N GLU A 12 6.87 4.08 -4.33
CA GLU A 12 6.77 4.71 -5.64
C GLU A 12 5.58 5.67 -5.70
N LEU A 13 4.45 5.25 -5.18
CA LEU A 13 3.26 6.10 -5.11
C LEU A 13 3.50 7.31 -4.22
N LYS A 14 4.21 7.12 -3.12
CA LYS A 14 4.53 8.22 -2.21
C LYS A 14 5.39 9.27 -2.88
N GLU A 15 6.37 8.85 -3.69
CA GLU A 15 7.19 9.78 -4.44
C GLU A 15 6.40 10.55 -5.48
N ALA A 16 5.53 9.86 -6.20
CA ALA A 16 4.64 10.51 -7.16
C ALA A 16 3.74 11.53 -6.46
N TRP A 17 3.26 11.18 -5.28
CA TRP A 17 2.44 12.07 -4.46
C TRP A 17 3.17 13.37 -4.14
N ARG A 18 4.42 13.27 -3.73
CA ARG A 18 5.24 14.46 -3.46
C ARG A 18 5.41 15.35 -4.68
N ARG A 19 5.64 14.71 -5.84
CA ARG A 19 5.80 15.45 -7.09
C ARG A 19 4.53 16.12 -7.56
N GLN A 20 3.39 15.57 -7.17
CA GLN A 20 2.07 16.07 -7.57
C GLN A 20 1.45 16.99 -6.52
N SER A 21 2.26 17.71 -5.78
CA SER A 21 1.80 18.65 -4.75
C SER A 21 0.96 17.96 -3.68
N PHE A 22 1.40 16.76 -3.27
CA PHE A 22 0.75 15.97 -2.22
C PHE A 22 -0.67 15.55 -2.57
N LYS A 23 -0.86 15.14 -3.82
CA LYS A 23 -2.15 14.65 -4.30
C LYS A 23 -1.96 13.38 -5.12
N TYR A 24 -2.97 12.50 -5.07
CA TYR A 24 -3.02 11.33 -5.93
C TYR A 24 -4.02 11.53 -7.03
N THR A 25 -3.75 10.93 -8.21
CA THR A 25 -4.78 10.80 -9.24
C THR A 25 -5.79 9.75 -8.78
N ASN A 26 -6.94 9.68 -9.45
CA ASN A 26 -7.96 8.70 -9.13
C ASN A 26 -7.42 7.27 -9.22
N GLU A 27 -6.62 6.99 -10.24
CA GLU A 27 -6.03 5.67 -10.42
C GLU A 27 -5.02 5.36 -9.34
N GLN A 28 -4.18 6.32 -9.00
CA GLN A 28 -3.19 6.15 -7.95
C GLN A 28 -3.85 5.94 -6.60
N GLN A 29 -4.91 6.67 -6.32
CA GLN A 29 -5.65 6.52 -5.07
C GLN A 29 -6.26 5.13 -4.94
N LYS A 30 -6.84 4.63 -6.01
CA LYS A 30 -7.39 3.28 -6.02
C LYS A 30 -6.33 2.23 -5.77
N ARG A 31 -5.19 2.37 -6.43
CA ARG A 31 -4.09 1.44 -6.25
C ARG A 31 -3.55 1.48 -4.82
N TYR A 32 -3.41 2.66 -4.28
CA TYR A 32 -2.94 2.83 -2.92
C TYR A 32 -3.89 2.15 -1.93
N ASP A 33 -5.19 2.34 -2.11
CA ASP A 33 -6.19 1.70 -1.27
C ASP A 33 -6.11 0.17 -1.35
N GLU A 34 -5.90 -0.38 -2.54
CA GLU A 34 -5.72 -1.81 -2.71
C GLU A 34 -4.50 -2.32 -1.95
N LEU A 35 -3.40 -1.59 -2.03
CA LEU A 35 -2.17 -1.95 -1.33
C LEU A 35 -2.37 -1.91 0.17
N LEU A 36 -3.11 -0.93 0.67
CA LEU A 36 -3.44 -0.85 2.09
C LEU A 36 -4.25 -2.06 2.55
N LEU A 37 -5.21 -2.47 1.74
CA LEU A 37 -6.02 -3.64 2.06
C LEU A 37 -5.19 -4.92 2.08
N LEU A 38 -4.30 -5.07 1.12
CA LEU A 38 -3.39 -6.22 1.07
C LEU A 38 -2.50 -6.26 2.31
N ARG A 39 -1.98 -5.11 2.69
CA ARG A 39 -1.12 -5.01 3.86
C ARG A 39 -1.88 -5.33 5.14
N ARG A 40 -3.12 -4.83 5.27
CA ARG A 40 -3.95 -5.12 6.44
C ARG A 40 -4.28 -6.60 6.55
N ALA A 41 -4.61 -7.22 5.42
CA ALA A 41 -4.91 -8.65 5.41
C ALA A 41 -3.72 -9.45 5.90
N ARG A 42 -2.52 -9.07 5.48
CA ARG A 42 -1.30 -9.74 5.89
C ARG A 42 -1.05 -9.60 7.38
N VAL A 43 -1.17 -8.39 7.90
CA VAL A 43 -0.98 -8.13 9.32
C VAL A 43 -2.02 -8.87 10.14
N LYS A 44 -3.26 -8.90 9.67
CA LYS A 44 -4.33 -9.61 10.37
C LYS A 44 -4.06 -11.10 10.44
N GLU A 45 -3.54 -11.69 9.36
CA GLU A 45 -3.17 -13.10 9.38
C GLU A 45 -2.07 -13.38 10.40
N MET A 46 -1.08 -12.53 10.46
CA MET A 46 0.01 -12.69 11.42
C MET A 46 -0.50 -12.60 12.86
N LEU A 47 -1.40 -11.68 13.13
CA LEU A 47 -1.98 -11.53 14.45
C LEU A 47 -2.90 -12.69 14.81
N SER A 48 -3.58 -13.27 13.83
CA SER A 48 -4.47 -14.39 14.05
C SER A 48 -3.71 -15.65 14.48
N GLU A 49 -2.49 -15.80 14.05
CA GLU A 49 -1.69 -16.97 14.39
C GLU A 49 -1.30 -17.04 15.85
N ASP A 50 -1.34 -15.92 16.54
CA ASP A 50 -0.99 -15.87 17.96
C ASP A 50 -2.04 -16.54 18.87
N LYS A 51 -3.12 -16.97 18.29
CA LYS A 51 -4.13 -17.73 19.02
C LYS A 51 -3.98 -19.20 18.73
#